data_afa20a3b18e66e7ecda8467ca56653bd
#
_entry.id   afa20a3b18e66e7ecda8467ca56653bd
#
_cell.length_a   1.000
_cell.length_b   1.000
_cell.length_c   1.000
_cell.angle_alpha   90.00
_cell.angle_beta   90.00
_cell.angle_gamma   90.00
#
_symmetry.space_group_name_H-M   'P 1'
#
loop_
_entity.id
_entity.type
_entity.pdbx_description
1 polymer ?
#
loop_
_entity_poly.entity_id
_entity_poly.type
_entity_poly.pdbx_seq_one_letter_code
_entity_poly.pdbx_strand_id
1 'polypeptide(L)'
;MRTGLASFPLDYGTCPKWLFERMTRLSRSIVQAIVSEFGAEEFLKRLSDPVWFQSFGSVLAFDWNSSGLTTTTCGALKMGIWGLEKDLGLFVCGGKGKTSRKTPNQIIDWADKLNFSQNLADKLVYSSKISAKVDNTAIQDGFQLYHHTFIFTKKGNWTVVQQGMNEKVGQARRYHWLSENVSDFIEEPHTGISSNIKVKPLNLTAKQSKKNKEVSTELIKDGYRTLINDLELIKETQTGQKNLFRTLEMPNDTVLPKLTGDLDFTKSKYLNKILFRVHEKSPQNFEQLLMTEGVGPMTIRALSLVSELIYGAKPSYEDPARYSFAFGGKDGVPFPVNRPVYDKTLDVIEKGIKKAQISFREKEKALQRFMKSL
;
A
#
# COMPACT_ATOMS: atom_id res chain seq x y z
N MET A 1 -25.38 1.74 15.89
CA MET A 1 -23.96 1.79 15.49
C MET A 1 -23.85 1.09 14.15
N ARG A 2 -23.25 1.71 13.11
CA ARG A 2 -23.00 1.03 11.84
C ARG A 2 -21.82 0.07 12.07
N THR A 3 -22.09 -1.19 12.29
CA THR A 3 -21.09 -2.26 12.38
C THR A 3 -20.52 -2.51 10.99
N GLY A 4 -19.22 -2.55 10.85
CA GLY A 4 -18.51 -2.97 9.65
C GLY A 4 -17.86 -1.87 8.79
N LEU A 5 -17.94 -0.60 9.16
CA LEU A 5 -17.19 0.49 8.53
C LEU A 5 -16.14 0.99 9.50
N ALA A 6 -14.85 0.88 9.12
CA ALA A 6 -13.80 1.63 9.80
C ALA A 6 -13.55 2.92 9.02
N SER A 7 -13.49 4.04 9.71
CA SER A 7 -13.03 5.31 9.15
C SER A 7 -11.57 5.54 9.55
N PHE A 8 -10.81 6.21 8.68
CA PHE A 8 -9.40 6.51 8.93
C PHE A 8 -9.17 8.03 9.01
N PRO A 9 -9.85 8.74 9.92
CA PRO A 9 -9.53 10.15 10.13
C PRO A 9 -8.07 10.27 10.55
N LEU A 10 -7.40 11.33 10.08
CA LEU A 10 -6.04 11.62 10.52
C LEU A 10 -6.07 11.97 12.00
N ASP A 11 -5.34 11.18 12.76
CA ASP A 11 -5.15 11.37 14.20
C ASP A 11 -3.71 11.83 14.44
N TYR A 12 -3.56 13.03 14.98
CA TYR A 12 -2.28 13.65 15.31
C TYR A 12 -1.83 13.35 16.75
N GLY A 13 -2.64 12.60 17.50
CA GLY A 13 -2.32 12.14 18.84
C GLY A 13 -1.18 11.11 18.88
N THR A 14 -0.65 10.88 20.05
CA THR A 14 0.30 9.80 20.33
C THR A 14 -0.35 8.75 21.20
N CYS A 15 -0.12 7.46 20.87
CA CYS A 15 -0.58 6.37 21.72
C CYS A 15 0.04 6.53 23.14
N PRO A 16 -0.77 6.55 24.20
CA PRO A 16 -0.25 6.62 25.56
C PRO A 16 0.73 5.47 25.83
N LYS A 17 1.85 5.75 26.50
CA LYS A 17 2.90 4.76 26.78
C LYS A 17 2.35 3.52 27.49
N TRP A 18 1.50 3.70 28.49
CA TRP A 18 0.87 2.59 29.23
C TRP A 18 -0.01 1.69 28.34
N LEU A 19 -0.65 2.27 27.31
CA LEU A 19 -1.47 1.53 26.35
C LEU A 19 -0.55 0.76 25.40
N PHE A 20 0.46 1.43 24.82
CA PHE A 20 1.41 0.80 23.91
C PHE A 20 2.15 -0.39 24.55
N GLU A 21 2.55 -0.28 25.82
CA GLU A 21 3.16 -1.38 26.56
C GLU A 21 2.22 -2.59 26.71
N ARG A 22 0.92 -2.35 26.95
CA ARG A 22 -0.09 -3.42 27.01
C ARG A 22 -0.34 -4.04 25.64
N MET A 23 -0.45 -3.20 24.60
CA MET A 23 -0.59 -3.68 23.22
C MET A 23 0.60 -4.57 22.83
N THR A 24 1.82 -4.17 23.17
CA THR A 24 3.05 -4.93 22.90
C THR A 24 3.02 -6.31 23.59
N ARG A 25 2.67 -6.37 24.88
CA ARG A 25 2.56 -7.62 25.62
C ARG A 25 1.47 -8.54 25.06
N LEU A 26 0.31 -7.99 24.78
CA LEU A 26 -0.81 -8.77 24.22
C LEU A 26 -0.49 -9.23 22.79
N SER A 27 0.10 -8.38 21.96
CA SER A 27 0.59 -8.74 20.63
C SER A 27 1.57 -9.92 20.68
N ARG A 28 2.59 -9.85 21.58
CA ARG A 28 3.55 -10.95 21.78
C ARG A 28 2.84 -12.29 22.02
N SER A 29 1.92 -12.30 22.98
CA SER A 29 1.22 -13.51 23.38
C SER A 29 0.32 -14.07 22.29
N ILE A 30 -0.39 -13.21 21.56
CA ILE A 30 -1.26 -13.62 20.43
C ILE A 30 -0.41 -14.16 19.28
N VAL A 31 0.68 -13.47 18.93
CA VAL A 31 1.58 -13.90 17.84
C VAL A 31 2.21 -15.26 18.16
N GLN A 32 2.73 -15.43 19.37
CA GLN A 32 3.28 -16.73 19.81
C GLN A 32 2.24 -17.84 19.68
N ALA A 33 1.00 -17.59 20.14
CA ALA A 33 -0.06 -18.58 20.06
C ALA A 33 -0.43 -18.93 18.60
N ILE A 34 -0.58 -17.92 17.73
CA ILE A 34 -0.94 -18.12 16.32
C ILE A 34 0.21 -18.82 15.57
N VAL A 35 1.45 -18.36 15.74
CA VAL A 35 2.60 -18.96 15.06
C VAL A 35 2.83 -20.41 15.52
N SER A 36 2.67 -20.70 16.81
CA SER A 36 2.77 -22.06 17.34
C SER A 36 1.69 -23.00 16.81
N GLU A 37 0.48 -22.51 16.58
CA GLU A 37 -0.66 -23.32 16.11
C GLU A 37 -0.71 -23.47 14.60
N PHE A 38 -0.44 -22.38 13.86
CA PHE A 38 -0.71 -22.27 12.43
C PHE A 38 0.54 -21.97 11.60
N GLY A 39 1.66 -21.63 12.23
CA GLY A 39 2.90 -21.25 11.57
C GLY A 39 3.00 -19.76 11.19
N ALA A 40 4.24 -19.35 10.88
CA ALA A 40 4.55 -17.95 10.54
C ALA A 40 3.92 -17.51 9.20
N GLU A 41 3.84 -18.39 8.22
CA GLU A 41 3.23 -18.12 6.90
C GLU A 41 1.73 -17.81 7.04
N GLU A 42 1.01 -18.57 7.86
CA GLU A 42 -0.41 -18.28 8.10
C GLU A 42 -0.57 -16.91 8.78
N PHE A 43 0.34 -16.55 9.70
CA PHE A 43 0.30 -15.21 10.30
C PHE A 43 0.53 -14.10 9.28
N LEU A 44 1.43 -14.28 8.28
CA LEU A 44 1.59 -13.34 7.17
C LEU A 44 0.29 -13.17 6.37
N LYS A 45 -0.37 -14.28 6.02
CA LYS A 45 -1.67 -14.25 5.31
C LYS A 45 -2.72 -13.47 6.08
N ARG A 46 -2.79 -13.65 7.40
CA ARG A 46 -3.70 -12.90 8.26
C ARG A 46 -3.39 -11.39 8.25
N LEU A 47 -2.13 -11.02 8.38
CA LEU A 47 -1.75 -9.60 8.33
C LEU A 47 -2.03 -8.95 6.98
N SER A 48 -2.02 -9.71 5.89
CA SER A 48 -2.37 -9.24 4.55
C SER A 48 -3.88 -9.07 4.33
N ASP A 49 -4.72 -9.63 5.18
CA ASP A 49 -6.17 -9.44 5.16
C ASP A 49 -6.54 -8.15 5.90
N PRO A 50 -7.11 -7.14 5.22
CA PRO A 50 -7.47 -5.87 5.83
C PRO A 50 -8.43 -5.99 7.01
N VAL A 51 -9.38 -6.95 6.95
CA VAL A 51 -10.39 -7.14 8.00
C VAL A 51 -9.77 -7.78 9.22
N TRP A 52 -8.96 -8.81 9.02
CA TRP A 52 -8.24 -9.45 10.11
C TRP A 52 -7.27 -8.47 10.79
N PHE A 53 -6.52 -7.70 10.02
CA PHE A 53 -5.60 -6.70 10.55
C PHE A 53 -6.33 -5.65 11.39
N GLN A 54 -7.48 -5.18 10.93
CA GLN A 54 -8.30 -4.22 11.68
C GLN A 54 -8.79 -4.82 13.00
N SER A 55 -9.29 -6.06 12.98
CA SER A 55 -9.74 -6.79 14.16
C SER A 55 -8.58 -7.02 15.15
N PHE A 56 -7.39 -7.36 14.64
CA PHE A 56 -6.20 -7.51 15.47
C PHE A 56 -5.84 -6.22 16.22
N GLY A 57 -5.84 -5.07 15.51
CA GLY A 57 -5.62 -3.77 16.12
C GLY A 57 -6.64 -3.43 17.23
N SER A 58 -7.91 -3.75 16.99
CA SER A 58 -8.99 -3.57 17.97
C SER A 58 -8.81 -4.48 19.20
N VAL A 59 -8.45 -5.76 18.98
CA VAL A 59 -8.13 -6.71 20.08
C VAL A 59 -6.99 -6.18 20.95
N LEU A 60 -6.00 -5.54 20.34
CA LEU A 60 -4.91 -4.89 21.07
C LEU A 60 -5.35 -3.63 21.83
N ALA A 61 -6.64 -3.26 21.74
CA ALA A 61 -7.27 -2.11 22.39
C ALA A 61 -6.97 -0.75 21.75
N PHE A 62 -6.66 -0.71 20.46
CA PHE A 62 -6.59 0.57 19.74
C PHE A 62 -7.97 0.96 19.16
N ASP A 63 -8.16 2.26 18.94
CA ASP A 63 -9.41 2.78 18.38
C ASP A 63 -9.66 2.23 16.97
N TRP A 64 -10.85 1.67 16.75
CA TRP A 64 -11.28 1.13 15.45
C TRP A 64 -11.31 2.21 14.36
N ASN A 65 -11.73 3.42 14.71
CA ASN A 65 -11.90 4.55 13.80
C ASN A 65 -10.73 5.54 13.89
N SER A 66 -9.51 5.08 13.70
CA SER A 66 -8.32 5.93 13.72
C SER A 66 -7.28 5.50 12.71
N SER A 67 -6.67 6.45 12.01
CA SER A 67 -5.47 6.20 11.20
C SER A 67 -4.30 5.69 12.04
N GLY A 68 -4.28 6.01 13.32
CA GLY A 68 -3.28 5.56 14.30
C GLY A 68 -3.28 4.05 14.51
N LEU A 69 -4.41 3.35 14.28
CA LEU A 69 -4.49 1.90 14.43
C LEU A 69 -3.40 1.17 13.62
N THR A 70 -3.22 1.51 12.35
CA THR A 70 -2.23 0.85 11.48
C THR A 70 -0.81 0.99 12.05
N THR A 71 -0.41 2.22 12.35
CA THR A 71 0.97 2.52 12.78
C THR A 71 1.27 1.95 14.16
N THR A 72 0.30 2.01 15.06
CA THR A 72 0.46 1.54 16.45
C THR A 72 0.42 0.03 16.52
N THR A 73 -0.46 -0.64 15.76
CA THR A 73 -0.52 -2.11 15.67
C THR A 73 0.77 -2.68 15.10
N CYS A 74 1.28 -2.13 13.98
CA CYS A 74 2.57 -2.56 13.42
C CYS A 74 3.73 -2.32 14.40
N GLY A 75 3.71 -1.20 15.13
CA GLY A 75 4.70 -0.91 16.17
C GLY A 75 4.63 -1.89 17.33
N ALA A 76 3.43 -2.18 17.85
CA ALA A 76 3.22 -3.14 18.93
C ALA A 76 3.59 -4.57 18.51
N LEU A 77 3.31 -4.96 17.27
CA LEU A 77 3.76 -6.22 16.69
C LEU A 77 5.28 -6.31 16.68
N LYS A 78 5.96 -5.31 16.12
CA LYS A 78 7.43 -5.27 16.02
C LYS A 78 8.10 -5.37 17.38
N MET A 79 7.62 -4.59 18.36
CA MET A 79 8.15 -4.61 19.72
C MET A 79 7.73 -5.89 20.48
N GLY A 80 6.56 -6.42 20.17
CA GLY A 80 6.05 -7.64 20.79
C GLY A 80 6.90 -8.86 20.50
N ILE A 81 7.38 -9.02 19.26
CA ILE A 81 8.21 -10.16 18.87
C ILE A 81 9.71 -9.91 19.11
N TRP A 82 10.10 -8.73 19.59
CA TRP A 82 11.52 -8.45 19.83
C TRP A 82 12.15 -9.48 20.75
N GLY A 83 13.28 -10.02 20.27
CA GLY A 83 14.04 -11.11 20.93
C GLY A 83 13.48 -12.51 20.67
N LEU A 84 12.36 -12.65 19.97
CA LEU A 84 11.73 -13.92 19.59
C LEU A 84 11.71 -14.16 18.07
N GLU A 85 12.26 -13.24 17.29
CA GLU A 85 12.12 -13.27 15.82
C GLU A 85 12.66 -14.56 15.22
N LYS A 86 13.80 -15.05 15.74
CA LYS A 86 14.41 -16.31 15.28
C LYS A 86 13.58 -17.53 15.64
N ASP A 87 12.99 -17.56 16.83
CA ASP A 87 12.17 -18.68 17.32
C ASP A 87 10.84 -18.73 16.58
N LEU A 88 10.20 -17.59 16.39
CA LEU A 88 8.97 -17.44 15.63
C LEU A 88 9.17 -17.57 14.11
N GLY A 89 10.40 -17.40 13.62
CA GLY A 89 10.67 -17.35 12.19
C GLY A 89 10.03 -16.17 11.48
N LEU A 90 9.79 -15.05 12.20
CA LEU A 90 9.04 -13.89 11.74
C LEU A 90 9.83 -12.61 12.01
N PHE A 91 10.01 -11.77 11.00
CA PHE A 91 10.85 -10.57 11.05
C PHE A 91 10.07 -9.35 10.60
N VAL A 92 10.07 -8.26 11.39
CA VAL A 92 9.31 -7.04 11.13
C VAL A 92 10.26 -5.87 10.90
N CYS A 93 10.25 -5.32 9.69
CA CYS A 93 11.08 -4.21 9.25
C CYS A 93 10.23 -2.97 8.91
N GLY A 94 10.80 -1.79 9.09
CA GLY A 94 10.11 -0.53 8.77
C GLY A 94 9.30 0.04 9.93
N GLY A 95 8.27 0.82 9.58
CA GLY A 95 7.40 1.53 10.51
C GLY A 95 6.98 2.92 10.02
N LYS A 96 6.63 3.84 10.94
CA LYS A 96 6.12 5.20 10.64
C LYS A 96 7.25 6.17 10.30
N GLY A 97 7.02 7.09 9.37
CA GLY A 97 7.87 8.25 9.07
C GLY A 97 9.30 7.86 8.67
N LYS A 98 10.31 8.40 9.34
CA LYS A 98 11.73 8.13 9.03
C LYS A 98 12.10 6.65 9.17
N THR A 99 11.39 5.89 10.01
CA THR A 99 11.63 4.46 10.20
C THR A 99 11.27 3.65 8.96
N SER A 100 10.28 4.07 8.17
CA SER A 100 9.91 3.42 6.91
C SER A 100 11.07 3.38 5.90
N ARG A 101 11.90 4.43 5.87
CA ARG A 101 13.06 4.54 4.97
C ARG A 101 14.22 3.60 5.35
N LYS A 102 14.22 3.10 6.59
CA LYS A 102 15.24 2.15 7.08
C LYS A 102 14.90 0.69 6.74
N THR A 103 13.74 0.42 6.15
CA THR A 103 13.28 -0.94 5.87
C THR A 103 14.28 -1.77 5.07
N PRO A 104 14.87 -1.26 3.96
CA PRO A 104 15.86 -2.03 3.20
C PRO A 104 17.09 -2.44 4.04
N ASN A 105 17.62 -1.53 4.84
CA ASN A 105 18.78 -1.83 5.69
C ASN A 105 18.43 -2.85 6.78
N GLN A 106 17.23 -2.74 7.39
CA GLN A 106 16.76 -3.71 8.38
C GLN A 106 16.55 -5.11 7.78
N ILE A 107 16.14 -5.20 6.50
CA ILE A 107 16.06 -6.49 5.78
C ILE A 107 17.45 -7.07 5.60
N ILE A 108 18.43 -6.27 5.18
CA ILE A 108 19.83 -6.71 5.02
C ILE A 108 20.40 -7.17 6.36
N ASP A 109 20.23 -6.39 7.43
CA ASP A 109 20.69 -6.75 8.78
C ASP A 109 20.14 -8.11 9.25
N TRP A 110 18.89 -8.41 8.91
CA TRP A 110 18.28 -9.71 9.21
C TRP A 110 18.76 -10.81 8.28
N ALA A 111 18.93 -10.52 6.98
CA ALA A 111 19.44 -11.48 6.00
C ALA A 111 20.83 -11.98 6.42
N ASP A 112 21.71 -11.07 6.86
CA ASP A 112 23.03 -11.38 7.38
C ASP A 112 22.95 -12.26 8.64
N LYS A 113 22.09 -11.90 9.62
CA LYS A 113 21.89 -12.67 10.86
C LYS A 113 21.28 -14.06 10.66
N LEU A 114 20.63 -14.27 9.50
CA LEU A 114 19.98 -15.53 9.14
C LEU A 114 20.78 -16.33 8.12
N ASN A 115 21.93 -15.81 7.67
CA ASN A 115 22.76 -16.36 6.60
C ASN A 115 21.95 -16.64 5.32
N PHE A 116 21.11 -15.68 4.93
CA PHE A 116 20.39 -15.78 3.66
C PHE A 116 21.34 -15.66 2.48
N SER A 117 20.99 -16.31 1.36
CA SER A 117 21.71 -16.06 0.12
C SER A 117 21.52 -14.60 -0.31
N GLN A 118 22.55 -14.01 -0.97
CA GLN A 118 22.48 -12.65 -1.50
C GLN A 118 21.22 -12.46 -2.39
N ASN A 119 20.91 -13.44 -3.23
CA ASN A 119 19.75 -13.42 -4.11
C ASN A 119 18.43 -13.26 -3.30
N LEU A 120 18.27 -13.98 -2.18
CA LEU A 120 17.06 -13.85 -1.35
C LEU A 120 17.01 -12.49 -0.66
N ALA A 121 18.12 -12.01 -0.12
CA ALA A 121 18.21 -10.68 0.48
C ALA A 121 17.85 -9.59 -0.52
N ASP A 122 18.40 -9.63 -1.74
CA ASP A 122 18.12 -8.68 -2.81
C ASP A 122 16.64 -8.72 -3.24
N LYS A 123 16.04 -9.90 -3.35
CA LYS A 123 14.61 -10.06 -3.65
C LYS A 123 13.73 -9.43 -2.58
N LEU A 124 14.02 -9.64 -1.30
CA LEU A 124 13.24 -9.05 -0.20
C LEU A 124 13.37 -7.52 -0.19
N VAL A 125 14.57 -7.00 -0.38
CA VAL A 125 14.83 -5.55 -0.48
C VAL A 125 14.10 -4.97 -1.70
N TYR A 126 14.15 -5.65 -2.84
CA TYR A 126 13.44 -5.25 -4.04
C TYR A 126 11.93 -5.21 -3.81
N SER A 127 11.35 -6.28 -3.26
CA SER A 127 9.91 -6.38 -2.96
C SER A 127 9.44 -5.25 -2.05
N SER A 128 10.23 -4.90 -1.02
CA SER A 128 9.93 -3.77 -0.14
C SER A 128 9.97 -2.42 -0.88
N LYS A 129 10.95 -2.22 -1.75
CA LYS A 129 11.07 -0.98 -2.51
C LYS A 129 9.99 -0.83 -3.56
N ILE A 130 9.71 -1.88 -4.34
CA ILE A 130 8.73 -1.82 -5.43
C ILE A 130 7.32 -1.65 -4.89
N SER A 131 6.92 -2.35 -3.82
CA SER A 131 5.59 -2.18 -3.22
C SER A 131 5.37 -0.73 -2.75
N ALA A 132 6.35 -0.11 -2.10
CA ALA A 132 6.26 1.29 -1.71
C ALA A 132 6.20 2.23 -2.93
N LYS A 133 6.93 1.90 -3.99
CA LYS A 133 6.96 2.69 -5.22
C LYS A 133 5.63 2.62 -5.97
N VAL A 134 5.03 1.45 -6.05
CA VAL A 134 3.71 1.25 -6.68
C VAL A 134 2.65 2.05 -5.96
N ASP A 135 2.52 1.90 -4.65
CA ASP A 135 1.46 2.58 -3.88
C ASP A 135 1.62 4.10 -3.83
N ASN A 136 2.86 4.60 -3.96
CA ASN A 136 3.10 6.06 -3.94
C ASN A 136 3.13 6.70 -5.34
N THR A 137 3.30 5.91 -6.42
CA THR A 137 3.62 6.45 -7.74
C THR A 137 2.73 5.90 -8.86
N ALA A 138 2.46 4.59 -8.89
CA ALA A 138 1.59 3.98 -9.89
C ALA A 138 0.10 4.13 -9.55
N ILE A 139 -0.22 4.26 -8.25
CA ILE A 139 -1.54 4.69 -7.78
C ILE A 139 -1.42 6.14 -7.33
N GLN A 140 -2.07 7.06 -8.07
CA GLN A 140 -2.07 8.48 -7.73
C GLN A 140 -3.45 8.89 -7.22
N ASP A 141 -3.77 8.42 -6.05
CA ASP A 141 -5.06 8.61 -5.36
C ASP A 141 -5.07 9.79 -4.37
N GLY A 142 -3.95 10.51 -4.28
CA GLY A 142 -3.78 11.64 -3.38
C GLY A 142 -3.36 11.26 -1.95
N PHE A 143 -3.13 9.98 -1.68
CA PHE A 143 -2.64 9.51 -0.37
C PHE A 143 -1.14 9.29 -0.41
N GLN A 144 -0.37 10.19 0.18
CA GLN A 144 1.08 10.09 0.26
C GLN A 144 1.51 9.11 1.35
N LEU A 145 2.35 8.13 1.00
CA LEU A 145 2.84 7.13 1.96
C LEU A 145 3.67 7.77 3.06
N TYR A 146 3.35 7.43 4.30
CA TYR A 146 4.09 7.82 5.50
C TYR A 146 4.40 6.66 6.44
N HIS A 147 3.81 5.48 6.20
CA HIS A 147 4.05 4.25 6.93
C HIS A 147 4.31 3.11 5.96
N HIS A 148 5.37 2.34 6.23
CA HIS A 148 5.71 1.13 5.49
C HIS A 148 6.27 0.11 6.45
N THR A 149 5.58 -1.01 6.61
CA THR A 149 6.03 -2.16 7.39
C THR A 149 6.10 -3.37 6.48
N PHE A 150 7.28 -3.95 6.41
CA PHE A 150 7.59 -5.16 5.65
C PHE A 150 7.85 -6.30 6.64
N ILE A 151 7.10 -7.38 6.51
CA ILE A 151 7.16 -8.53 7.43
C ILE A 151 7.47 -9.76 6.59
N PHE A 152 8.47 -10.54 6.99
CA PHE A 152 8.89 -11.72 6.24
C PHE A 152 9.24 -12.90 7.15
N THR A 153 9.29 -14.11 6.57
CA THR A 153 9.64 -15.35 7.25
C THR A 153 11.01 -15.86 6.82
N LYS A 154 11.53 -16.87 7.53
CA LYS A 154 12.76 -17.60 7.16
C LYS A 154 12.71 -18.21 5.75
N LYS A 155 11.52 -18.50 5.22
CA LYS A 155 11.33 -19.05 3.87
C LYS A 155 11.38 -17.97 2.78
N GLY A 156 11.41 -16.68 3.16
CA GLY A 156 11.40 -15.57 2.22
C GLY A 156 10.00 -15.13 1.77
N ASN A 157 8.92 -15.72 2.30
CA ASN A 157 7.56 -15.20 2.14
C ASN A 157 7.42 -13.89 2.90
N TRP A 158 6.63 -12.95 2.36
CA TRP A 158 6.48 -11.63 2.96
C TRP A 158 5.06 -11.08 2.82
N THR A 159 4.74 -10.16 3.70
CA THR A 159 3.56 -9.28 3.62
C THR A 159 3.96 -7.84 3.87
N VAL A 160 3.20 -6.91 3.27
CA VAL A 160 3.41 -5.47 3.47
C VAL A 160 2.13 -4.85 3.98
N VAL A 161 2.26 -4.00 4.98
CA VAL A 161 1.21 -3.09 5.44
C VAL A 161 1.72 -1.67 5.31
N GLN A 162 1.11 -0.91 4.42
CA GLN A 162 1.43 0.49 4.16
C GLN A 162 0.25 1.39 4.48
N GLN A 163 0.54 2.65 4.76
CA GLN A 163 -0.51 3.66 4.92
C GLN A 163 -0.07 4.98 4.30
N GLY A 164 -0.92 5.52 3.45
CA GLY A 164 -0.85 6.88 2.94
C GLY A 164 -1.79 7.81 3.69
N MET A 165 -1.50 9.11 3.67
CA MET A 165 -2.39 10.14 4.20
C MET A 165 -2.69 11.19 3.13
N ASN A 166 -3.90 11.72 3.18
CA ASN A 166 -4.34 12.88 2.42
C ASN A 166 -4.80 13.95 3.39
N GLU A 167 -3.94 14.93 3.62
CA GLU A 167 -4.20 16.03 4.57
C GLU A 167 -5.35 16.93 4.12
N LYS A 168 -5.59 17.06 2.80
CA LYS A 168 -6.66 17.90 2.23
C LYS A 168 -8.06 17.39 2.61
N VAL A 169 -8.21 16.08 2.71
CA VAL A 169 -9.49 15.44 3.10
C VAL A 169 -9.47 14.89 4.52
N GLY A 170 -8.34 15.03 5.24
CA GLY A 170 -8.20 14.59 6.62
C GLY A 170 -8.32 13.06 6.80
N GLN A 171 -7.91 12.27 5.82
CA GLN A 171 -8.11 10.82 5.82
C GLN A 171 -6.82 10.06 5.50
N ALA A 172 -6.75 8.80 5.94
CA ALA A 172 -5.71 7.86 5.57
C ALA A 172 -6.27 6.71 4.71
N ARG A 173 -5.38 6.01 4.02
CA ARG A 173 -5.66 4.83 3.21
C ARG A 173 -4.61 3.79 3.47
N ARG A 174 -5.01 2.52 3.65
CA ARG A 174 -4.12 1.41 3.97
C ARG A 174 -4.05 0.43 2.80
N TYR A 175 -2.83 -0.04 2.49
CA TYR A 175 -2.54 -0.97 1.40
C TYR A 175 -1.93 -2.24 1.97
N HIS A 176 -2.42 -3.38 1.51
CA HIS A 176 -1.97 -4.71 1.94
C HIS A 176 -1.46 -5.51 0.76
N TRP A 177 -0.34 -6.21 0.97
CA TRP A 177 0.30 -7.09 0.00
C TRP A 177 0.64 -8.43 0.63
N LEU A 178 0.64 -9.49 -0.19
CA LEU A 178 1.11 -10.83 0.22
C LEU A 178 1.92 -11.43 -0.93
N SER A 179 3.14 -11.89 -0.64
CA SER A 179 4.06 -12.45 -1.64
C SER A 179 3.44 -13.59 -2.48
N GLU A 180 2.63 -14.45 -1.87
CA GLU A 180 1.97 -15.55 -2.56
C GLU A 180 0.96 -15.11 -3.64
N ASN A 181 0.44 -13.89 -3.53
CA ASN A 181 -0.55 -13.33 -4.46
C ASN A 181 0.08 -12.44 -5.54
N VAL A 182 1.37 -12.11 -5.40
CA VAL A 182 2.08 -11.23 -6.34
C VAL A 182 2.68 -12.05 -7.47
N SER A 183 1.97 -12.13 -8.58
CA SER A 183 2.51 -12.65 -9.85
C SER A 183 3.16 -11.54 -10.69
N ASP A 184 2.70 -10.30 -10.53
CA ASP A 184 3.18 -9.08 -11.15
C ASP A 184 3.13 -7.96 -10.10
N PHE A 185 4.22 -7.22 -9.93
CA PHE A 185 4.27 -6.11 -8.97
C PHE A 185 3.44 -4.89 -9.40
N ILE A 186 3.11 -4.79 -10.68
CA ILE A 186 2.40 -3.64 -11.22
C ILE A 186 0.91 -3.95 -11.41
N GLU A 187 0.54 -5.14 -11.91
CA GLU A 187 -0.84 -5.43 -12.27
C GLU A 187 -1.62 -6.07 -11.13
N GLU A 188 -2.51 -5.30 -10.52
CA GLU A 188 -3.42 -5.69 -9.41
C GLU A 188 -2.74 -6.46 -8.26
N PRO A 189 -1.60 -5.96 -7.73
CA PRO A 189 -0.75 -6.76 -6.83
C PRO A 189 -1.28 -6.85 -5.39
N HIS A 190 -2.25 -6.02 -5.02
CA HIS A 190 -2.73 -5.89 -3.64
C HIS A 190 -3.64 -7.03 -3.23
N THR A 191 -3.50 -7.51 -2.01
CA THR A 191 -4.52 -8.33 -1.35
C THR A 191 -5.74 -7.49 -0.96
N GLY A 192 -5.54 -6.22 -0.65
CA GLY A 192 -6.61 -5.26 -0.43
C GLY A 192 -6.13 -3.84 -0.17
N ILE A 193 -6.98 -2.88 -0.53
CA ILE A 193 -6.79 -1.46 -0.25
C ILE A 193 -8.00 -0.97 0.53
N SER A 194 -7.74 -0.42 1.72
CA SER A 194 -8.77 0.00 2.66
C SER A 194 -8.91 1.51 2.70
N SER A 195 -10.10 2.01 2.46
CA SER A 195 -10.45 3.43 2.52
C SER A 195 -11.92 3.60 2.83
N ASN A 196 -12.28 4.64 3.56
CA ASN A 196 -13.68 5.03 3.78
C ASN A 196 -14.19 6.08 2.77
N ILE A 197 -13.33 6.57 1.89
CA ILE A 197 -13.70 7.49 0.82
C ILE A 197 -13.27 6.94 -0.54
N LYS A 198 -14.07 7.25 -1.56
CA LYS A 198 -13.75 6.99 -2.96
C LYS A 198 -13.18 8.24 -3.60
N VAL A 199 -12.16 8.05 -4.45
CA VAL A 199 -11.53 9.09 -5.23
C VAL A 199 -11.50 8.71 -6.71
N LYS A 200 -11.05 9.61 -7.58
CA LYS A 200 -10.76 9.30 -8.99
C LYS A 200 -9.24 9.34 -9.19
N PRO A 201 -8.52 8.25 -8.92
CA PRO A 201 -7.06 8.21 -9.05
C PRO A 201 -6.63 8.01 -10.49
N LEU A 202 -5.39 8.36 -10.81
CA LEU A 202 -4.68 7.68 -11.90
C LEU A 202 -4.27 6.31 -11.37
N ASN A 203 -4.86 5.24 -11.91
CA ASN A 203 -4.62 3.87 -11.46
C ASN A 203 -3.90 3.06 -12.54
N LEU A 204 -2.57 3.08 -12.49
CA LEU A 204 -1.74 2.31 -13.41
C LEU A 204 -1.54 0.85 -12.97
N THR A 205 -2.09 0.46 -11.80
CA THR A 205 -2.11 -0.94 -11.40
C THR A 205 -3.29 -1.72 -11.99
N ALA A 206 -4.28 -1.04 -12.53
CA ALA A 206 -5.42 -1.70 -13.18
C ALA A 206 -5.00 -2.36 -14.50
N LYS A 207 -5.62 -3.51 -14.84
CA LYS A 207 -5.45 -4.20 -16.14
C LYS A 207 -5.76 -3.29 -17.32
N GLN A 208 -6.79 -2.45 -17.19
CA GLN A 208 -7.19 -1.49 -18.22
C GLN A 208 -6.07 -0.49 -18.56
N SER A 209 -5.13 -0.26 -17.65
CA SER A 209 -4.00 0.65 -17.87
C SER A 209 -2.82 0.00 -18.61
N LYS A 210 -2.92 -1.26 -19.05
CA LYS A 210 -1.83 -1.98 -19.70
C LYS A 210 -1.25 -1.22 -20.90
N LYS A 211 -2.11 -0.78 -21.82
CA LYS A 211 -1.67 -0.03 -23.00
C LYS A 211 -1.01 1.29 -22.64
N ASN A 212 -1.52 2.01 -21.64
CA ASN A 212 -0.90 3.25 -21.18
C ASN A 212 0.50 3.02 -20.60
N LYS A 213 0.70 1.95 -19.82
CA LYS A 213 2.01 1.54 -19.29
C LYS A 213 3.01 1.20 -20.38
N GLU A 214 2.59 0.45 -21.39
CA GLU A 214 3.40 0.08 -22.55
C GLU A 214 3.85 1.33 -23.31
N VAL A 215 2.91 2.17 -23.75
CA VAL A 215 3.22 3.41 -24.47
C VAL A 215 4.10 4.35 -23.64
N SER A 216 3.82 4.52 -22.35
CA SER A 216 4.65 5.33 -21.45
C SER A 216 6.11 4.86 -21.41
N THR A 217 6.34 3.56 -21.52
CA THR A 217 7.69 2.98 -21.54
C THR A 217 8.36 3.16 -22.91
N GLU A 218 7.62 2.96 -24.00
CA GLU A 218 8.09 3.14 -25.37
C GLU A 218 8.50 4.59 -25.65
N LEU A 219 7.67 5.56 -25.25
CA LEU A 219 7.93 7.00 -25.41
C LEU A 219 9.28 7.43 -24.85
N ILE A 220 9.69 6.84 -23.73
CA ILE A 220 10.97 7.22 -23.13
C ILE A 220 12.16 6.51 -23.77
N LYS A 221 11.95 5.32 -24.35
CA LYS A 221 13.00 4.56 -25.05
C LYS A 221 13.34 5.17 -26.40
N ASP A 222 12.30 5.42 -27.19
CA ASP A 222 12.46 5.63 -28.64
C ASP A 222 12.34 7.12 -29.03
N GLY A 223 11.83 7.96 -28.15
CA GLY A 223 11.42 9.30 -28.53
C GLY A 223 11.61 10.42 -27.51
N TYR A 224 12.73 10.46 -26.77
CA TYR A 224 12.96 11.51 -25.76
C TYR A 224 12.68 12.94 -26.27
N ARG A 225 13.17 13.31 -27.47
CA ARG A 225 12.92 14.63 -28.05
C ARG A 225 11.47 14.84 -28.41
N THR A 226 10.83 13.83 -28.99
CA THR A 226 9.39 13.86 -29.31
C THR A 226 8.58 13.99 -28.04
N LEU A 227 8.91 13.23 -27.00
CA LEU A 227 8.26 13.30 -25.69
C LEU A 227 8.34 14.71 -25.08
N ILE A 228 9.47 15.39 -25.18
CA ILE A 228 9.59 16.79 -24.70
C ILE A 228 8.68 17.73 -25.49
N ASN A 229 8.65 17.62 -26.82
CA ASN A 229 7.77 18.42 -27.67
C ASN A 229 6.27 18.16 -27.33
N ASP A 230 5.90 16.89 -27.13
CA ASP A 230 4.54 16.51 -26.75
C ASP A 230 4.13 17.11 -25.38
N LEU A 231 5.06 17.09 -24.41
CA LEU A 231 4.82 17.73 -23.10
C LEU A 231 4.69 19.24 -23.20
N GLU A 232 5.45 19.90 -24.07
CA GLU A 232 5.34 21.33 -24.33
C GLU A 232 4.00 21.66 -25.01
N LEU A 233 3.57 20.85 -25.98
CA LEU A 233 2.26 20.99 -26.63
C LEU A 233 1.10 20.89 -25.63
N ILE A 234 1.13 19.88 -24.73
CA ILE A 234 0.12 19.74 -23.69
C ILE A 234 0.13 20.95 -22.75
N LYS A 235 1.30 21.46 -22.37
CA LYS A 235 1.44 22.64 -21.52
C LYS A 235 0.86 23.88 -22.16
N GLU A 236 1.19 24.17 -23.43
CA GLU A 236 0.68 25.30 -24.18
C GLU A 236 -0.85 25.27 -24.32
N THR A 237 -1.41 24.09 -24.56
CA THR A 237 -2.84 23.87 -24.65
C THR A 237 -3.56 24.14 -23.33
N GLN A 238 -2.99 23.73 -22.21
CA GLN A 238 -3.59 23.99 -20.91
C GLN A 238 -3.50 25.44 -20.45
N THR A 239 -2.52 26.19 -20.93
CA THR A 239 -2.40 27.62 -20.69
C THR A 239 -3.31 28.47 -21.62
N GLY A 240 -4.04 27.84 -22.53
CA GLY A 240 -4.92 28.49 -23.49
C GLY A 240 -4.18 29.11 -24.69
N GLN A 241 -2.88 28.89 -24.85
CA GLN A 241 -2.08 29.43 -25.95
C GLN A 241 -2.31 28.68 -27.26
N LYS A 242 -2.65 27.41 -27.22
CA LYS A 242 -3.00 26.59 -28.40
C LYS A 242 -4.26 25.74 -28.13
N ASN A 243 -5.02 25.49 -29.19
CA ASN A 243 -6.17 24.60 -29.12
C ASN A 243 -5.74 23.20 -29.57
N LEU A 244 -5.55 22.30 -28.61
CA LEU A 244 -5.12 20.92 -28.84
C LEU A 244 -6.04 20.16 -29.81
N PHE A 245 -7.35 20.44 -29.78
CA PHE A 245 -8.34 19.80 -30.65
C PHE A 245 -8.16 20.13 -32.12
N ARG A 246 -7.53 21.28 -32.45
CA ARG A 246 -7.18 21.66 -33.83
C ARG A 246 -5.86 21.01 -34.31
N THR A 247 -4.99 20.64 -33.36
CA THR A 247 -3.66 20.09 -33.64
C THR A 247 -3.67 18.58 -33.68
N LEU A 248 -4.55 17.98 -32.86
CA LEU A 248 -4.77 16.53 -32.79
C LEU A 248 -6.22 16.28 -33.23
N GLU A 249 -6.46 15.34 -34.12
CA GLU A 249 -7.80 14.89 -34.52
C GLU A 249 -8.48 14.12 -33.36
N MET A 250 -8.80 14.82 -32.29
CA MET A 250 -9.44 14.24 -31.11
C MET A 250 -10.97 14.37 -31.18
N PRO A 251 -11.72 13.38 -30.64
CA PRO A 251 -13.17 13.47 -30.52
C PRO A 251 -13.58 14.73 -29.73
N ASN A 252 -14.68 15.39 -30.16
CA ASN A 252 -15.16 16.65 -29.57
C ASN A 252 -15.58 16.56 -28.10
N ASP A 253 -15.78 15.34 -27.57
CA ASP A 253 -16.17 15.03 -26.20
C ASP A 253 -15.00 14.67 -25.27
N THR A 254 -13.76 14.77 -25.77
CA THR A 254 -12.57 14.53 -24.96
C THR A 254 -12.38 15.64 -23.93
N VAL A 255 -12.63 15.34 -22.66
CA VAL A 255 -12.38 16.24 -21.53
C VAL A 255 -10.91 16.13 -21.11
N LEU A 256 -10.14 17.18 -21.35
CA LEU A 256 -8.75 17.24 -20.86
C LEU A 256 -8.73 17.20 -19.33
N PRO A 257 -7.99 16.27 -18.71
CA PRO A 257 -7.82 16.27 -17.27
C PRO A 257 -7.17 17.56 -16.82
N LYS A 258 -7.81 18.30 -15.91
CA LYS A 258 -7.21 19.53 -15.35
C LYS A 258 -5.96 19.16 -14.56
N LEU A 259 -4.82 19.69 -14.96
CA LEU A 259 -3.59 19.65 -14.18
C LEU A 259 -3.73 20.63 -13.01
N THR A 260 -4.15 20.16 -11.85
CA THR A 260 -4.38 20.99 -10.67
C THR A 260 -3.54 20.50 -9.48
N GLY A 261 -3.06 21.45 -8.69
CA GLY A 261 -2.39 21.19 -7.43
C GLY A 261 -1.01 20.54 -7.54
N ASP A 262 -0.72 19.61 -6.62
CA ASP A 262 0.60 18.99 -6.45
C ASP A 262 0.97 18.02 -7.58
N LEU A 263 0.05 17.70 -8.49
CA LEU A 263 0.24 16.79 -9.63
C LEU A 263 0.46 17.53 -10.96
N ASP A 264 0.62 18.84 -10.91
CA ASP A 264 0.94 19.67 -12.06
C ASP A 264 2.42 19.53 -12.43
N PHE A 265 2.71 18.63 -13.38
CA PHE A 265 4.08 18.36 -13.83
C PHE A 265 4.73 19.57 -14.53
N THR A 266 3.96 20.54 -15.01
CA THR A 266 4.50 21.74 -15.70
C THR A 266 5.33 22.60 -14.75
N LYS A 267 5.12 22.49 -13.45
CA LYS A 267 5.89 23.17 -12.39
C LYS A 267 7.18 22.44 -11.99
N SER A 268 7.43 21.25 -12.52
CA SER A 268 8.61 20.48 -12.16
C SER A 268 9.88 20.98 -12.85
N LYS A 269 10.75 21.65 -12.11
CA LYS A 269 12.06 22.09 -12.59
C LYS A 269 13.02 20.96 -12.99
N TYR A 270 12.74 19.75 -12.53
CA TYR A 270 13.62 18.58 -12.69
C TYR A 270 13.08 17.53 -13.67
N LEU A 271 11.86 17.71 -14.19
CA LEU A 271 11.22 16.70 -15.02
C LEU A 271 12.09 16.31 -16.22
N ASN A 272 12.56 17.28 -16.99
CA ASN A 272 13.39 17.03 -18.16
C ASN A 272 14.71 16.28 -17.81
N LYS A 273 15.34 16.65 -16.69
CA LYS A 273 16.54 15.96 -16.21
C LYS A 273 16.26 14.51 -15.82
N ILE A 274 15.11 14.25 -15.21
CA ILE A 274 14.68 12.90 -14.84
C ILE A 274 14.36 12.09 -16.10
N LEU A 275 13.60 12.63 -17.03
CA LEU A 275 13.26 11.98 -18.30
C LEU A 275 14.50 11.64 -19.12
N PHE A 276 15.48 12.56 -19.19
CA PHE A 276 16.76 12.29 -19.83
C PHE A 276 17.49 11.11 -19.16
N ARG A 277 17.59 11.10 -17.83
CA ARG A 277 18.23 10.00 -17.08
C ARG A 277 17.50 8.66 -17.32
N VAL A 278 16.18 8.66 -17.39
CA VAL A 278 15.39 7.46 -17.66
C VAL A 278 15.63 6.97 -19.09
N HIS A 279 15.68 7.88 -20.05
CA HIS A 279 16.03 7.56 -21.44
C HIS A 279 17.41 6.86 -21.54
N GLU A 280 18.44 7.42 -20.90
CA GLU A 280 19.77 6.83 -20.83
C GLU A 280 19.77 5.42 -20.20
N LYS A 281 18.89 5.17 -19.23
CA LYS A 281 18.74 3.84 -18.59
C LYS A 281 17.95 2.83 -19.43
N SER A 282 17.21 3.31 -20.43
CA SER A 282 16.45 2.50 -21.38
C SER A 282 15.64 1.35 -20.71
N PRO A 283 14.68 1.65 -19.82
CA PRO A 283 13.90 0.63 -19.12
C PRO A 283 13.13 -0.24 -20.12
N GLN A 284 13.17 -1.57 -19.94
CA GLN A 284 12.54 -2.51 -20.88
C GLN A 284 11.04 -2.67 -20.67
N ASN A 285 10.55 -2.36 -19.47
CA ASN A 285 9.13 -2.44 -19.08
C ASN A 285 8.78 -1.36 -18.06
N PHE A 286 7.50 -1.23 -17.75
CA PHE A 286 6.98 -0.22 -16.84
C PHE A 286 7.51 -0.38 -15.40
N GLU A 287 7.76 -1.61 -14.95
CA GLU A 287 8.35 -1.87 -13.63
C GLU A 287 9.77 -1.30 -13.53
N GLN A 288 10.62 -1.53 -14.52
CA GLN A 288 11.96 -0.95 -14.58
C GLN A 288 11.91 0.58 -14.70
N LEU A 289 10.97 1.11 -15.50
CA LEU A 289 10.73 2.55 -15.58
C LEU A 289 10.40 3.11 -14.19
N LEU A 290 9.47 2.48 -13.49
CA LEU A 290 9.02 2.90 -12.16
C LEU A 290 10.17 2.86 -11.14
N MET A 291 11.03 1.84 -11.21
CA MET A 291 12.17 1.64 -10.29
C MET A 291 13.39 2.51 -10.62
N THR A 292 13.41 3.19 -11.76
CA THR A 292 14.53 4.07 -12.12
C THR A 292 14.63 5.24 -11.12
N GLU A 293 15.85 5.54 -10.70
CA GLU A 293 16.15 6.60 -9.74
C GLU A 293 15.66 7.96 -10.23
N GLY A 294 14.94 8.68 -9.36
CA GLY A 294 14.35 9.99 -9.65
C GLY A 294 12.95 9.93 -10.23
N VAL A 295 12.50 8.80 -10.80
CA VAL A 295 11.12 8.63 -11.24
C VAL A 295 10.19 8.70 -10.04
N GLY A 296 9.19 9.55 -10.13
CA GLY A 296 8.18 9.78 -9.09
C GLY A 296 6.80 10.05 -9.70
N PRO A 297 5.80 10.41 -8.85
CA PRO A 297 4.44 10.63 -9.31
C PRO A 297 4.32 11.62 -10.48
N MET A 298 5.10 12.70 -10.46
CA MET A 298 5.10 13.72 -11.52
C MET A 298 5.58 13.17 -12.87
N THR A 299 6.67 12.39 -12.86
CA THR A 299 7.22 11.78 -14.08
C THR A 299 6.22 10.79 -14.68
N ILE A 300 5.66 9.91 -13.84
CA ILE A 300 4.67 8.91 -14.29
C ILE A 300 3.39 9.58 -14.77
N ARG A 301 2.93 10.65 -14.09
CA ARG A 301 1.77 11.45 -14.54
C ARG A 301 2.00 12.07 -15.91
N ALA A 302 3.17 12.66 -16.13
CA ALA A 302 3.51 13.27 -17.41
C ALA A 302 3.51 12.24 -18.55
N LEU A 303 4.17 11.09 -18.35
CA LEU A 303 4.21 10.01 -19.34
C LEU A 303 2.81 9.44 -19.63
N SER A 304 2.04 9.15 -18.57
CA SER A 304 0.68 8.62 -18.71
C SER A 304 -0.23 9.60 -19.45
N LEU A 305 -0.08 10.90 -19.22
CA LEU A 305 -0.89 11.93 -19.88
C LEU A 305 -0.54 12.07 -21.37
N VAL A 306 0.75 12.05 -21.73
CA VAL A 306 1.18 11.99 -23.14
C VAL A 306 0.62 10.74 -23.81
N SER A 307 0.77 9.59 -23.16
CA SER A 307 0.23 8.31 -23.67
C SER A 307 -1.28 8.37 -23.92
N GLU A 308 -2.04 9.02 -23.04
CA GLU A 308 -3.49 9.17 -23.16
C GLU A 308 -3.87 10.16 -24.25
N LEU A 309 -3.34 11.40 -24.19
CA LEU A 309 -3.81 12.51 -25.02
C LEU A 309 -3.25 12.49 -26.44
N ILE A 310 -2.00 12.06 -26.62
CA ILE A 310 -1.33 12.06 -27.92
C ILE A 310 -1.49 10.69 -28.61
N TYR A 311 -1.38 9.61 -27.85
CA TYR A 311 -1.36 8.24 -28.39
C TYR A 311 -2.63 7.44 -28.12
N GLY A 312 -3.66 8.03 -27.50
CA GLY A 312 -4.97 7.41 -27.27
C GLY A 312 -4.96 6.24 -26.28
N ALA A 313 -3.86 6.05 -25.55
CA ALA A 313 -3.70 4.95 -24.60
C ALA A 313 -4.27 5.34 -23.22
N LYS A 314 -5.57 5.24 -23.06
CA LYS A 314 -6.29 5.67 -21.86
C LYS A 314 -5.95 4.79 -20.64
N PRO A 315 -5.58 5.38 -19.47
CA PRO A 315 -5.41 4.64 -18.22
C PRO A 315 -6.76 4.44 -17.50
N SER A 316 -6.76 3.63 -16.43
CA SER A 316 -7.89 3.55 -15.51
C SER A 316 -7.90 4.73 -14.54
N TYR A 317 -9.09 5.27 -14.29
CA TYR A 317 -9.37 6.27 -13.25
C TYR A 317 -10.29 5.70 -12.16
N GLU A 318 -10.44 4.36 -12.12
CA GLU A 318 -11.23 3.68 -11.12
C GLU A 318 -10.44 3.52 -9.82
N ASP A 319 -11.12 3.77 -8.70
CA ASP A 319 -10.52 3.61 -7.38
C ASP A 319 -10.29 2.12 -7.08
N PRO A 320 -9.04 1.68 -6.86
CA PRO A 320 -8.73 0.30 -6.54
C PRO A 320 -9.16 -0.10 -5.12
N ALA A 321 -9.56 0.85 -4.26
CA ALA A 321 -10.05 0.55 -2.92
C ALA A 321 -11.35 -0.25 -2.98
N ARG A 322 -11.27 -1.54 -2.62
CA ARG A 322 -12.38 -2.49 -2.73
C ARG A 322 -13.03 -2.83 -1.38
N TYR A 323 -12.42 -2.43 -0.26
CA TYR A 323 -12.83 -2.87 1.07
C TYR A 323 -13.45 -1.74 1.89
N SER A 324 -14.72 -1.89 2.19
CA SER A 324 -15.24 -1.47 3.47
C SER A 324 -14.93 -2.61 4.47
N PHE A 325 -14.59 -2.30 5.72
CA PHE A 325 -14.26 -3.31 6.75
C PHE A 325 -15.52 -4.05 7.20
N ALA A 326 -16.10 -4.86 6.32
CA ALA A 326 -17.21 -5.70 6.63
C ALA A 326 -16.98 -7.06 5.96
N PHE A 327 -17.31 -8.13 6.68
CA PHE A 327 -17.45 -9.45 6.07
C PHE A 327 -18.59 -9.51 5.04
N GLY A 328 -19.19 -8.39 4.69
CA GLY A 328 -20.38 -8.18 3.89
C GLY A 328 -21.53 -7.60 4.74
N GLY A 329 -22.59 -7.14 4.09
CA GLY A 329 -23.81 -6.63 4.72
C GLY A 329 -24.94 -7.66 4.68
N LYS A 330 -25.84 -7.61 5.66
CA LYS A 330 -27.07 -8.45 5.66
C LYS A 330 -27.91 -8.26 4.39
N ASP A 331 -27.86 -7.05 3.80
CA ASP A 331 -28.58 -6.67 2.60
C ASP A 331 -27.74 -6.88 1.32
N GLY A 332 -26.56 -7.55 1.42
CA GLY A 332 -25.65 -7.74 0.30
C GLY A 332 -24.88 -6.48 -0.12
N VAL A 333 -24.96 -5.39 0.65
CA VAL A 333 -24.28 -4.11 0.37
C VAL A 333 -23.19 -3.87 1.41
N PRO A 334 -21.92 -3.68 1.00
CA PRO A 334 -21.38 -3.59 -0.37
C PRO A 334 -21.28 -4.93 -1.10
N PHE A 335 -21.35 -6.06 -0.39
CA PHE A 335 -21.35 -7.43 -0.92
C PHE A 335 -21.94 -8.39 0.14
N PRO A 336 -22.39 -9.62 -0.26
CA PRO A 336 -22.90 -10.62 0.66
C PRO A 336 -21.86 -11.04 1.71
N VAL A 337 -22.30 -11.40 2.90
CA VAL A 337 -21.43 -11.88 3.98
C VAL A 337 -20.69 -13.15 3.55
N ASN A 338 -19.37 -13.09 3.53
CA ASN A 338 -18.52 -14.26 3.31
C ASN A 338 -18.39 -15.04 4.63
N ARG A 339 -19.39 -15.88 4.96
CA ARG A 339 -19.45 -16.64 6.21
C ARG A 339 -18.21 -17.47 6.48
N PRO A 340 -17.66 -18.27 5.51
CA PRO A 340 -16.47 -19.09 5.77
C PRO A 340 -15.24 -18.27 6.20
N VAL A 341 -15.03 -17.11 5.56
CA VAL A 341 -13.90 -16.20 5.91
C VAL A 341 -14.15 -15.56 7.28
N TYR A 342 -15.38 -15.15 7.53
CA TYR A 342 -15.81 -14.58 8.82
C TYR A 342 -15.54 -15.57 9.96
N ASP A 343 -16.08 -16.79 9.86
CA ASP A 343 -15.98 -17.84 10.90
C ASP A 343 -14.51 -18.23 11.13
N LYS A 344 -13.72 -18.39 10.06
CA LYS A 344 -12.31 -18.69 10.15
C LYS A 344 -11.51 -17.57 10.85
N THR A 345 -11.87 -16.32 10.61
CA THR A 345 -11.24 -15.17 11.27
C THR A 345 -11.55 -15.15 12.75
N LEU A 346 -12.81 -15.40 13.14
CA LEU A 346 -13.23 -15.52 14.52
C LEU A 346 -12.43 -16.63 15.26
N ASP A 347 -12.38 -17.82 14.67
CA ASP A 347 -11.73 -18.98 15.26
C ASP A 347 -10.24 -18.74 15.52
N VAL A 348 -9.52 -18.17 14.55
CA VAL A 348 -8.08 -17.89 14.68
C VAL A 348 -7.80 -16.86 15.78
N ILE A 349 -8.54 -15.76 15.82
CA ILE A 349 -8.33 -14.69 16.82
C ILE A 349 -8.72 -15.22 18.21
N GLU A 350 -9.86 -15.90 18.33
CA GLU A 350 -10.32 -16.45 19.60
C GLU A 350 -9.33 -17.48 20.17
N LYS A 351 -8.84 -18.42 19.34
CA LYS A 351 -7.80 -19.38 19.75
C LYS A 351 -6.51 -18.67 20.16
N GLY A 352 -6.08 -17.65 19.41
CA GLY A 352 -4.92 -16.82 19.74
C GLY A 352 -5.06 -16.17 21.13
N ILE A 353 -6.21 -15.56 21.43
CA ILE A 353 -6.48 -14.94 22.73
C ILE A 353 -6.53 -15.98 23.86
N LYS A 354 -7.22 -17.10 23.66
CA LYS A 354 -7.35 -18.19 24.67
C LYS A 354 -6.00 -18.79 25.03
N LYS A 355 -5.12 -18.99 24.04
CA LYS A 355 -3.77 -19.58 24.23
C LYS A 355 -2.72 -18.56 24.69
N ALA A 356 -3.00 -17.26 24.60
CA ALA A 356 -2.05 -16.24 25.01
C ALA A 356 -1.61 -16.40 26.48
N GLN A 357 -0.32 -16.21 26.76
CA GLN A 357 0.24 -16.27 28.12
C GLN A 357 0.07 -14.92 28.85
N ILE A 358 -1.17 -14.56 29.12
CA ILE A 358 -1.59 -13.35 29.83
C ILE A 358 -2.61 -13.69 30.92
N SER A 359 -2.86 -12.74 31.84
CA SER A 359 -3.83 -12.98 32.92
C SER A 359 -5.24 -13.26 32.39
N PHE A 360 -6.04 -14.01 33.13
CA PHE A 360 -7.43 -14.32 32.81
C PHE A 360 -8.23 -13.03 32.51
N ARG A 361 -8.07 -11.99 33.33
CA ARG A 361 -8.75 -10.70 33.15
C ARG A 361 -8.34 -9.99 31.85
N GLU A 362 -7.10 -10.13 31.42
CA GLU A 362 -6.64 -9.55 30.15
C GLU A 362 -7.22 -10.35 28.95
N LYS A 363 -7.30 -11.68 29.04
CA LYS A 363 -7.95 -12.52 28.03
C LYS A 363 -9.43 -12.16 27.88
N GLU A 364 -10.15 -12.06 28.98
CA GLU A 364 -11.57 -11.69 29.00
C GLU A 364 -11.79 -10.32 28.35
N LYS A 365 -11.01 -9.30 28.71
CA LYS A 365 -11.09 -7.98 28.08
C LYS A 365 -10.75 -8.01 26.57
N ALA A 366 -9.77 -8.82 26.15
CA ALA A 366 -9.43 -8.97 24.75
C ALA A 366 -10.57 -9.62 23.97
N LEU A 367 -11.17 -10.68 24.51
CA LEU A 367 -12.36 -11.31 23.92
C LEU A 367 -13.57 -10.36 23.85
N GLN A 368 -13.85 -9.60 24.91
CA GLN A 368 -14.92 -8.60 24.90
C GLN A 368 -14.71 -7.52 23.83
N ARG A 369 -13.47 -7.02 23.65
CA ARG A 369 -13.15 -6.06 22.58
C ARG A 369 -13.31 -6.67 21.21
N PHE A 370 -12.86 -7.91 21.05
CA PHE A 370 -13.03 -8.67 19.82
C PHE A 370 -14.52 -8.82 19.46
N MET A 371 -15.34 -9.28 20.40
CA MET A 371 -16.79 -9.43 20.20
C MET A 371 -17.51 -8.11 19.91
N LYS A 372 -17.00 -6.98 20.42
CA LYS A 372 -17.55 -5.65 20.12
C LYS A 372 -17.12 -5.10 18.76
N SER A 373 -16.04 -5.63 18.17
CA SER A 373 -15.56 -5.22 16.85
C SER A 373 -16.23 -5.99 15.70
N LEU A 374 -16.98 -7.03 16.03
CA LEU A 374 -17.82 -7.82 15.13
C LEU A 374 -19.23 -7.26 15.06
#